data_48f9f757a80067d8e2ab31e5ef9e6f2a
#
_entry.id   48f9f757a80067d8e2ab31e5ef9e6f2a
#
_cell.length_a   1.000
_cell.length_b   1.000
_cell.length_c   1.000
_cell.angle_alpha   90.00
_cell.angle_beta   90.00
_cell.angle_gamma   90.00
#
_symmetry.space_group_name_H-M   'P 1'
#
loop_
_entity.id
_entity.type
_entity.pdbx_description
1 polymer ?
#
loop_
_entity_poly.entity_id
_entity_poly.type
_entity_poly.pdbx_seq_one_letter_code
_entity_poly.pdbx_strand_id
1 'polypeptide(L)'
;MRRSEGFLKTMEYYNKAKTQEFIERTLKADVSESRDKFIDYVLKNSRKEVPSKDLNILDAGCGSGRDTKVFLEKGFSVAAFDASNALCIAASEYTGIEVECSTFMETDYENEFDGIWASASLLHVEKEKLIDTVTHLKKALKKNGIFYASFKKGDFSGIREGRFFQDATKEYLKELFGEKCEMEILELYEDESLLSNGSIQEWVNVIAKKN
;
A
#
# COMPACT_ATOMS: atom_id res chain seq x y z
N MET A 1 22.45 -0.64 -4.91
CA MET A 1 22.33 0.10 -3.64
C MET A 1 22.36 -0.88 -2.47
N ARG A 2 23.05 -0.61 -1.35
CA ARG A 2 23.11 -1.56 -0.22
C ARG A 2 21.76 -1.55 0.50
N ARG A 3 21.12 -2.71 0.61
CA ARG A 3 19.82 -2.85 1.32
C ARG A 3 20.04 -2.58 2.82
N SER A 4 19.11 -1.85 3.46
CA SER A 4 19.21 -1.49 4.87
C SER A 4 18.96 -2.69 5.80
N GLU A 5 19.40 -2.59 7.06
CA GLU A 5 19.12 -3.61 8.08
C GLU A 5 17.59 -3.80 8.28
N GLY A 6 16.85 -2.69 8.33
CA GLY A 6 15.39 -2.71 8.45
C GLY A 6 14.72 -3.49 7.34
N PHE A 7 15.12 -3.24 6.08
CA PHE A 7 14.62 -4.00 4.93
C PHE A 7 14.95 -5.50 5.04
N LEU A 8 16.21 -5.85 5.37
CA LEU A 8 16.63 -7.24 5.47
C LEU A 8 15.85 -8.00 6.55
N LYS A 9 15.63 -7.40 7.72
CA LYS A 9 14.82 -7.97 8.80
C LYS A 9 13.36 -8.19 8.37
N THR A 10 12.78 -7.22 7.69
CA THR A 10 11.42 -7.32 7.18
C THR A 10 11.29 -8.45 6.15
N MET A 11 12.24 -8.56 5.22
CA MET A 11 12.25 -9.66 4.24
C MET A 11 12.49 -11.02 4.90
N GLU A 12 13.34 -11.09 5.90
CA GLU A 12 13.56 -12.31 6.68
C GLU A 12 12.26 -12.81 7.34
N TYR A 13 11.46 -11.89 7.90
CA TYR A 13 10.16 -12.22 8.49
C TYR A 13 9.19 -12.81 7.46
N TYR A 14 9.05 -12.15 6.30
CA TYR A 14 8.06 -12.52 5.28
C TYR A 14 8.46 -13.72 4.41
N ASN A 15 9.72 -14.15 4.41
CA ASN A 15 10.21 -15.31 3.64
C ASN A 15 10.44 -16.57 4.50
N LYS A 16 10.03 -16.60 5.78
CA LYS A 16 10.23 -17.72 6.71
C LYS A 16 8.91 -18.35 7.16
N ALA A 17 9.00 -19.25 8.16
CA ALA A 17 7.90 -20.06 8.69
C ALA A 17 6.64 -19.27 9.16
N LYS A 18 6.73 -17.96 9.34
CA LYS A 18 5.60 -17.08 9.71
C LYS A 18 4.78 -16.55 8.52
N THR A 19 5.22 -16.83 7.29
CA THR A 19 4.52 -16.36 6.07
C THR A 19 3.09 -16.85 6.02
N GLN A 20 2.85 -18.12 6.31
CA GLN A 20 1.52 -18.71 6.28
C GLN A 20 0.60 -18.08 7.34
N GLU A 21 1.08 -17.91 8.57
CA GLU A 21 0.33 -17.23 9.65
C GLU A 21 -0.02 -15.79 9.28
N PHE A 22 0.93 -15.08 8.65
CA PHE A 22 0.70 -13.72 8.14
C PHE A 22 -0.39 -13.70 7.06
N ILE A 23 -0.34 -14.60 6.09
CA ILE A 23 -1.33 -14.71 5.00
C ILE A 23 -2.73 -14.95 5.59
N GLU A 24 -2.88 -15.95 6.45
CA GLU A 24 -4.17 -16.29 7.06
C GLU A 24 -4.77 -15.14 7.88
N ARG A 25 -3.92 -14.43 8.61
CA ARG A 25 -4.34 -13.26 9.39
C ARG A 25 -4.76 -12.10 8.49
N THR A 26 -3.98 -11.80 7.45
CA THR A 26 -4.26 -10.65 6.59
C THR A 26 -5.46 -10.88 5.68
N LEU A 27 -5.70 -12.10 5.21
CA LEU A 27 -6.90 -12.44 4.46
C LEU A 27 -8.21 -12.26 5.28
N LYS A 28 -8.12 -12.36 6.62
CA LYS A 28 -9.27 -12.15 7.53
C LYS A 28 -9.43 -10.69 7.98
N ALA A 29 -8.43 -9.85 7.76
CA ALA A 29 -8.48 -8.47 8.21
C ALA A 29 -9.45 -7.65 7.35
N ASP A 30 -10.37 -6.95 8.01
CA ASP A 30 -11.31 -6.05 7.33
C ASP A 30 -10.68 -4.67 7.13
N VAL A 31 -10.61 -4.23 5.89
CA VAL A 31 -10.21 -2.89 5.46
C VAL A 31 -11.20 -2.33 4.44
N SER A 32 -12.42 -2.87 4.43
CA SER A 32 -13.45 -2.53 3.43
C SER A 32 -13.78 -1.05 3.40
N GLU A 33 -13.88 -0.40 4.55
CA GLU A 33 -14.20 1.03 4.64
C GLU A 33 -13.15 1.88 3.91
N SER A 34 -11.86 1.69 4.21
CA SER A 34 -10.77 2.43 3.58
C SER A 34 -10.65 2.11 2.09
N ARG A 35 -10.85 0.84 1.72
CA ARG A 35 -10.83 0.41 0.33
C ARG A 35 -11.99 0.98 -0.48
N ASP A 36 -13.19 1.01 0.05
CA ASP A 36 -14.36 1.57 -0.63
C ASP A 36 -14.23 3.10 -0.77
N LYS A 37 -13.71 3.81 0.25
CA LYS A 37 -13.33 5.22 0.11
C LYS A 37 -12.33 5.45 -1.02
N PHE A 38 -11.26 4.67 -1.08
CA PHE A 38 -10.27 4.77 -2.16
C PHE A 38 -10.90 4.57 -3.53
N ILE A 39 -11.72 3.53 -3.70
CA ILE A 39 -12.44 3.24 -4.96
C ILE A 39 -13.34 4.42 -5.34
N ASP A 40 -14.08 4.98 -4.40
CA ASP A 40 -14.93 6.14 -4.62
C ASP A 40 -14.14 7.34 -5.15
N TYR A 41 -12.96 7.61 -4.58
CA TYR A 41 -12.08 8.68 -5.07
C TYR A 41 -11.53 8.38 -6.46
N VAL A 42 -11.13 7.15 -6.75
CA VAL A 42 -10.67 6.73 -8.09
C VAL A 42 -11.79 6.97 -9.12
N LEU A 43 -13.01 6.50 -8.84
CA LEU A 43 -14.16 6.66 -9.73
C LEU A 43 -14.55 8.13 -9.93
N LYS A 44 -14.54 8.95 -8.88
CA LYS A 44 -14.88 10.39 -8.95
C LYS A 44 -13.84 11.22 -9.73
N ASN A 45 -12.57 10.81 -9.70
CA ASN A 45 -11.48 11.53 -10.35
C ASN A 45 -11.12 10.96 -11.75
N SER A 46 -11.67 9.79 -12.10
CA SER A 46 -11.59 9.29 -13.46
C SER A 46 -12.41 10.16 -14.42
N ARG A 47 -12.12 10.06 -15.72
CA ARG A 47 -12.95 10.71 -16.73
C ARG A 47 -14.38 10.17 -16.61
N LYS A 48 -15.39 11.05 -16.65
CA LYS A 48 -16.81 10.68 -16.55
C LYS A 48 -17.14 9.51 -17.50
N GLU A 49 -17.82 8.47 -16.95
CA GLU A 49 -18.36 7.32 -17.70
C GLU A 49 -17.32 6.27 -18.16
N VAL A 50 -16.12 6.22 -17.56
CA VAL A 50 -15.19 5.12 -17.82
C VAL A 50 -15.62 3.90 -16.98
N PRO A 51 -15.89 2.74 -17.60
CA PRO A 51 -16.16 1.52 -16.85
C PRO A 51 -14.97 1.12 -15.96
N SER A 52 -15.23 0.53 -14.80
CA SER A 52 -14.17 0.10 -13.88
C SER A 52 -13.11 -0.79 -14.54
N LYS A 53 -13.50 -1.60 -15.53
CA LYS A 53 -12.57 -2.46 -16.30
C LYS A 53 -11.50 -1.69 -17.10
N ASP A 54 -11.73 -0.42 -17.35
CA ASP A 54 -10.81 0.46 -18.09
C ASP A 54 -9.99 1.34 -17.14
N LEU A 55 -10.17 1.16 -15.81
CA LEU A 55 -9.39 1.82 -14.76
C LEU A 55 -8.36 0.85 -14.20
N ASN A 56 -7.13 1.33 -14.09
CA ASN A 56 -5.98 0.54 -13.63
C ASN A 56 -5.65 0.87 -12.17
N ILE A 57 -5.54 -0.14 -11.33
CA ILE A 57 -5.09 -0.01 -9.94
C ILE A 57 -3.76 -0.74 -9.76
N LEU A 58 -2.82 -0.11 -9.07
CA LEU A 58 -1.59 -0.72 -8.59
C LEU A 58 -1.73 -1.03 -7.10
N ASP A 59 -1.66 -2.30 -6.73
CA ASP A 59 -1.56 -2.74 -5.33
C ASP A 59 -0.08 -2.83 -4.94
N ALA A 60 0.41 -1.80 -4.27
CA ALA A 60 1.83 -1.60 -3.99
C ALA A 60 2.23 -2.18 -2.63
N GLY A 61 2.88 -3.35 -2.64
CA GLY A 61 3.13 -4.16 -1.45
C GLY A 61 1.89 -4.96 -1.06
N CYS A 62 1.37 -5.75 -2.01
CA CYS A 62 0.07 -6.42 -1.92
C CYS A 62 -0.02 -7.52 -0.84
N GLY A 63 1.10 -7.96 -0.29
CA GLY A 63 1.15 -9.00 0.75
C GLY A 63 0.47 -10.30 0.33
N SER A 64 -0.63 -10.65 0.99
CA SER A 64 -1.42 -11.86 0.68
C SER A 64 -2.29 -11.78 -0.57
N GLY A 65 -2.36 -10.62 -1.23
CA GLY A 65 -3.24 -10.38 -2.37
C GLY A 65 -4.71 -10.13 -2.01
N ARG A 66 -5.03 -9.91 -0.72
CA ARG A 66 -6.40 -9.66 -0.23
C ARG A 66 -7.11 -8.56 -0.99
N ASP A 67 -6.48 -7.39 -1.09
CA ASP A 67 -7.09 -6.22 -1.72
C ASP A 67 -7.03 -6.32 -3.25
N THR A 68 -5.93 -6.85 -3.80
CA THR A 68 -5.82 -7.20 -5.22
C THR A 68 -7.02 -8.03 -5.69
N LYS A 69 -7.39 -9.08 -4.93
CA LYS A 69 -8.53 -9.94 -5.26
C LYS A 69 -9.84 -9.16 -5.32
N VAL A 70 -10.08 -8.30 -4.34
CA VAL A 70 -11.31 -7.48 -4.29
C VAL A 70 -11.37 -6.46 -5.44
N PHE A 71 -10.25 -5.82 -5.80
CA PHE A 71 -10.22 -4.92 -6.95
C PHE A 71 -10.55 -5.64 -8.26
N LEU A 72 -9.99 -6.86 -8.46
CA LEU A 72 -10.31 -7.70 -9.61
C LEU A 72 -11.81 -8.07 -9.64
N GLU A 73 -12.39 -8.49 -8.50
CA GLU A 73 -13.81 -8.82 -8.37
C GLU A 73 -14.74 -7.62 -8.61
N LYS A 74 -14.29 -6.41 -8.29
CA LYS A 74 -14.98 -5.15 -8.61
C LYS A 74 -14.79 -4.72 -10.08
N GLY A 75 -14.03 -5.49 -10.86
CA GLY A 75 -13.86 -5.31 -12.31
C GLY A 75 -12.75 -4.36 -12.72
N PHE A 76 -11.84 -3.97 -11.82
CA PHE A 76 -10.67 -3.15 -12.20
C PHE A 76 -9.60 -3.99 -12.90
N SER A 77 -8.81 -3.35 -13.76
CA SER A 77 -7.52 -3.89 -14.17
C SER A 77 -6.51 -3.67 -13.06
N VAL A 78 -5.83 -4.74 -12.62
CA VAL A 78 -4.94 -4.66 -11.45
C VAL A 78 -3.56 -5.18 -11.79
N ALA A 79 -2.55 -4.38 -11.46
CA ALA A 79 -1.17 -4.85 -11.29
C ALA A 79 -0.86 -4.88 -9.78
N ALA A 80 -0.05 -5.85 -9.36
CA ALA A 80 0.34 -5.99 -7.98
C ALA A 80 1.80 -6.41 -7.86
N PHE A 81 2.48 -5.94 -6.83
CA PHE A 81 3.83 -6.38 -6.50
C PHE A 81 4.04 -6.47 -4.99
N ASP A 82 5.00 -7.30 -4.60
CA ASP A 82 5.52 -7.37 -3.23
C ASP A 82 7.02 -7.67 -3.26
N ALA A 83 7.75 -7.26 -2.22
CA ALA A 83 9.19 -7.52 -2.14
C ALA A 83 9.52 -8.94 -1.65
N SER A 84 8.57 -9.65 -1.06
CA SER A 84 8.72 -11.01 -0.58
C SER A 84 8.32 -12.02 -1.65
N ASN A 85 9.29 -12.80 -2.14
CA ASN A 85 9.03 -13.86 -3.10
C ASN A 85 7.97 -14.88 -2.62
N ALA A 86 7.95 -15.19 -1.33
CA ALA A 86 6.96 -16.09 -0.76
C ALA A 86 5.54 -15.51 -0.81
N LEU A 87 5.40 -14.20 -0.58
CA LEU A 87 4.11 -13.50 -0.70
C LEU A 87 3.69 -13.37 -2.15
N CYS A 88 4.61 -13.07 -3.08
CA CYS A 88 4.30 -13.00 -4.52
C CYS A 88 3.72 -14.31 -5.04
N ILE A 89 4.32 -15.44 -4.68
CA ILE A 89 3.82 -16.78 -5.07
C ILE A 89 2.41 -16.99 -4.51
N ALA A 90 2.22 -16.80 -3.20
CA ALA A 90 0.93 -17.02 -2.54
C ALA A 90 -0.16 -16.07 -3.07
N ALA A 91 0.18 -14.80 -3.28
CA ALA A 91 -0.75 -13.81 -3.83
C ALA A 91 -1.13 -14.13 -5.28
N SER A 92 -0.18 -14.58 -6.12
CA SER A 92 -0.48 -14.99 -7.49
C SER A 92 -1.45 -16.18 -7.53
N GLU A 93 -1.23 -17.20 -6.68
CA GLU A 93 -2.13 -18.34 -6.55
C GLU A 93 -3.52 -17.92 -6.07
N TYR A 94 -3.59 -17.02 -5.08
CA TYR A 94 -4.86 -16.55 -4.51
C TYR A 94 -5.67 -15.66 -5.45
N THR A 95 -5.01 -14.76 -6.16
CA THR A 95 -5.66 -13.76 -7.01
C THR A 95 -5.95 -14.24 -8.42
N GLY A 96 -5.11 -15.15 -8.94
CA GLY A 96 -5.17 -15.64 -10.32
C GLY A 96 -4.48 -14.72 -11.33
N ILE A 97 -3.75 -13.70 -10.88
CA ILE A 97 -2.87 -12.88 -11.73
C ILE A 97 -1.41 -13.07 -11.33
N GLU A 98 -0.48 -12.76 -12.21
CA GLU A 98 0.93 -12.69 -11.88
C GLU A 98 1.20 -11.48 -10.96
N VAL A 99 1.78 -11.73 -9.78
CA VAL A 99 2.25 -10.71 -8.85
C VAL A 99 3.75 -10.55 -9.02
N GLU A 100 4.19 -9.34 -9.35
CA GLU A 100 5.61 -9.04 -9.58
C GLU A 100 6.40 -9.11 -8.26
N CYS A 101 7.54 -9.79 -8.25
CA CYS A 101 8.43 -9.79 -7.09
C CYS A 101 9.42 -8.63 -7.21
N SER A 102 9.04 -7.47 -6.68
CA SER A 102 9.77 -6.20 -6.83
C SER A 102 9.66 -5.34 -5.58
N THR A 103 10.63 -4.49 -5.34
CA THR A 103 10.55 -3.44 -4.31
C THR A 103 9.92 -2.17 -4.89
N PHE A 104 9.48 -1.25 -4.02
CA PHE A 104 8.93 0.05 -4.45
C PHE A 104 9.84 0.82 -5.42
N MET A 105 11.15 0.68 -5.29
CA MET A 105 12.14 1.43 -6.09
C MET A 105 12.63 0.69 -7.33
N GLU A 106 12.24 -0.59 -7.51
CA GLU A 106 12.63 -1.41 -8.66
C GLU A 106 11.53 -1.48 -9.73
N THR A 107 10.30 -1.06 -9.41
CA THR A 107 9.21 -0.94 -10.40
C THR A 107 9.49 0.17 -11.41
N ASP A 108 9.07 -0.01 -12.66
CA ASP A 108 9.33 0.96 -13.75
C ASP A 108 8.01 1.35 -14.46
N TYR A 109 7.02 1.77 -13.66
CA TYR A 109 5.73 2.22 -14.15
C TYR A 109 5.70 3.74 -14.34
N GLU A 110 5.12 4.21 -15.44
CA GLU A 110 4.99 5.64 -15.72
C GLU A 110 3.61 6.00 -16.32
N ASN A 111 2.81 6.79 -15.58
CA ASN A 111 1.48 7.28 -16.01
C ASN A 111 0.50 6.16 -16.45
N GLU A 112 0.50 5.03 -15.75
CA GLU A 112 -0.28 3.84 -16.09
C GLU A 112 -1.52 3.65 -15.23
N PHE A 113 -1.50 4.13 -13.97
CA PHE A 113 -2.54 3.80 -13.00
C PHE A 113 -3.45 4.99 -12.66
N ASP A 114 -4.74 4.70 -12.53
CA ASP A 114 -5.76 5.62 -12.03
C ASP A 114 -5.74 5.66 -10.49
N GLY A 115 -5.25 4.59 -9.86
CA GLY A 115 -5.08 4.50 -8.42
C GLY A 115 -3.88 3.68 -7.99
N ILE A 116 -3.22 4.11 -6.90
CA ILE A 116 -2.22 3.31 -6.16
C ILE A 116 -2.75 3.05 -4.76
N TRP A 117 -2.80 1.78 -4.39
CA TRP A 117 -3.18 1.29 -3.09
C TRP A 117 -1.93 0.78 -2.35
N ALA A 118 -1.54 1.45 -1.26
CA ALA A 118 -0.38 1.10 -0.43
C ALA A 118 -0.83 0.89 1.03
N SER A 119 -1.67 -0.13 1.24
CA SER A 119 -2.25 -0.46 2.54
C SER A 119 -1.23 -1.17 3.44
N ALA A 120 -0.84 -0.53 4.54
CA ALA A 120 0.09 -1.08 5.53
C ALA A 120 1.40 -1.63 4.91
N SER A 121 1.88 -1.02 3.84
CA SER A 121 3.08 -1.46 3.10
C SER A 121 4.23 -0.44 3.19
N LEU A 122 3.99 0.85 2.94
CA LEU A 122 4.99 1.91 3.03
C LEU A 122 5.54 2.11 4.45
N LEU A 123 4.84 1.66 5.47
CA LEU A 123 5.30 1.66 6.86
C LEU A 123 6.55 0.78 7.10
N HIS A 124 6.98 0.00 6.14
CA HIS A 124 8.23 -0.77 6.18
C HIS A 124 9.42 -0.04 5.53
N VAL A 125 9.19 1.19 5.05
CA VAL A 125 10.22 2.06 4.47
C VAL A 125 10.77 3.02 5.53
N GLU A 126 12.09 3.14 5.61
CA GLU A 126 12.76 4.07 6.53
C GLU A 126 12.39 5.52 6.19
N LYS A 127 12.24 6.36 7.22
CA LYS A 127 11.76 7.75 7.10
C LYS A 127 12.51 8.56 6.04
N GLU A 128 13.84 8.40 6.00
CA GLU A 128 14.73 9.10 5.09
C GLU A 128 14.52 8.73 3.61
N LYS A 129 13.89 7.57 3.36
CA LYS A 129 13.62 7.06 2.01
C LYS A 129 12.18 7.25 1.57
N LEU A 130 11.27 7.62 2.49
CA LEU A 130 9.83 7.72 2.18
C LEU A 130 9.54 8.76 1.09
N ILE A 131 10.23 9.92 1.10
CA ILE A 131 10.04 10.96 0.08
C ILE A 131 10.38 10.41 -1.31
N ASP A 132 11.53 9.77 -1.44
CA ASP A 132 11.97 9.21 -2.73
C ASP A 132 11.04 8.08 -3.17
N THR A 133 10.60 7.23 -2.23
CA THR A 133 9.71 6.10 -2.51
C THR A 133 8.32 6.59 -2.97
N VAL A 134 7.70 7.52 -2.25
CA VAL A 134 6.38 8.06 -2.64
C VAL A 134 6.48 8.83 -3.95
N THR A 135 7.57 9.61 -4.15
CA THR A 135 7.81 10.34 -5.42
C THR A 135 7.99 9.36 -6.59
N HIS A 136 8.69 8.24 -6.37
CA HIS A 136 8.86 7.21 -7.38
C HIS A 136 7.51 6.57 -7.75
N LEU A 137 6.75 6.11 -6.76
CA LEU A 137 5.41 5.55 -6.99
C LEU A 137 4.44 6.56 -7.62
N LYS A 138 4.51 7.84 -7.24
CA LYS A 138 3.70 8.91 -7.87
C LYS A 138 3.89 8.98 -9.39
N LYS A 139 5.08 8.63 -9.94
CA LYS A 139 5.30 8.62 -11.40
C LYS A 139 4.37 7.62 -12.09
N ALA A 140 4.09 6.49 -11.44
CA ALA A 140 3.19 5.46 -11.97
C ALA A 140 1.73 5.93 -12.10
N LEU A 141 1.30 6.93 -11.32
CA LEU A 141 -0.04 7.51 -11.43
C LEU A 141 -0.21 8.34 -12.71
N LYS A 142 -1.36 8.21 -13.33
CA LYS A 142 -1.87 9.17 -14.33
C LYS A 142 -2.12 10.53 -13.68
N LYS A 143 -2.26 11.57 -14.49
CA LYS A 143 -2.75 12.87 -14.01
C LYS A 143 -4.13 12.71 -13.35
N ASN A 144 -4.33 13.32 -12.18
CA ASN A 144 -5.50 13.19 -11.30
C ASN A 144 -5.66 11.78 -10.69
N GLY A 145 -4.70 10.88 -10.86
CA GLY A 145 -4.71 9.57 -10.21
C GLY A 145 -4.63 9.67 -8.68
N ILE A 146 -5.20 8.69 -8.01
CA ILE A 146 -5.39 8.68 -6.55
C ILE A 146 -4.34 7.78 -5.89
N PHE A 147 -3.71 8.29 -4.84
CA PHE A 147 -2.78 7.55 -3.99
C PHE A 147 -3.41 7.34 -2.62
N TYR A 148 -3.52 6.10 -2.18
CA TYR A 148 -3.85 5.75 -0.80
C TYR A 148 -2.65 5.17 -0.09
N ALA A 149 -2.42 5.56 1.16
CA ALA A 149 -1.46 4.90 2.04
C ALA A 149 -1.97 4.87 3.47
N SER A 150 -1.64 3.78 4.20
CA SER A 150 -1.90 3.66 5.63
C SER A 150 -0.65 3.31 6.41
N PHE A 151 -0.56 3.92 7.60
CA PHE A 151 0.52 3.72 8.55
C PHE A 151 -0.07 3.44 9.94
N LYS A 152 0.67 2.74 10.79
CA LYS A 152 0.33 2.69 12.21
C LYS A 152 0.44 4.10 12.78
N LYS A 153 -0.53 4.50 13.60
CA LYS A 153 -0.54 5.81 14.25
C LYS A 153 0.54 5.88 15.33
N GLY A 154 1.37 6.90 15.29
CA GLY A 154 2.43 7.13 16.27
C GLY A 154 3.67 7.77 15.68
N ASP A 155 4.75 7.73 16.44
CA ASP A 155 6.06 8.32 16.11
C ASP A 155 7.20 7.28 16.16
N PHE A 156 6.87 6.00 16.37
CA PHE A 156 7.86 4.94 16.45
C PHE A 156 8.55 4.71 15.11
N SER A 157 9.87 4.57 15.15
CA SER A 157 10.70 4.17 14.00
C SER A 157 11.72 3.13 14.45
N GLY A 158 11.67 1.92 13.90
CA GLY A 158 12.59 0.85 14.29
C GLY A 158 12.08 -0.56 14.05
N ILE A 159 12.78 -1.54 14.63
CA ILE A 159 12.41 -2.96 14.55
C ILE A 159 11.39 -3.29 15.66
N ARG A 160 10.27 -3.87 15.27
CA ARG A 160 9.21 -4.38 16.15
C ARG A 160 8.75 -5.74 15.62
N GLU A 161 8.75 -6.77 16.44
CA GLU A 161 8.35 -8.14 16.06
C GLU A 161 9.09 -8.69 14.81
N GLY A 162 10.37 -8.35 14.66
CA GLY A 162 11.22 -8.84 13.57
C GLY A 162 11.05 -8.10 12.24
N ARG A 163 10.25 -7.03 12.19
CA ARG A 163 10.06 -6.15 11.02
C ARG A 163 10.40 -4.72 11.37
N PHE A 164 10.86 -3.97 10.39
CA PHE A 164 10.98 -2.52 10.51
C PHE A 164 9.59 -1.89 10.40
N PHE A 165 9.31 -0.92 11.26
CA PHE A 165 8.12 -0.07 11.20
C PHE A 165 8.51 1.39 11.30
N GLN A 166 7.89 2.20 10.47
CA GLN A 166 7.81 3.63 10.56
C GLN A 166 6.34 3.98 10.82
N ASP A 167 6.02 4.33 12.06
CA ASP A 167 4.70 4.85 12.40
C ASP A 167 4.57 6.30 11.91
N ALA A 168 3.36 6.82 11.78
CA ALA A 168 3.12 8.17 11.27
C ALA A 168 2.01 8.89 12.05
N THR A 169 2.04 10.23 11.98
CA THR A 169 0.94 11.11 12.41
C THR A 169 0.29 11.77 11.19
N LYS A 170 -0.89 12.36 11.37
CA LYS A 170 -1.54 13.13 10.29
C LYS A 170 -0.66 14.27 9.79
N GLU A 171 0.01 14.97 10.70
CA GLU A 171 0.91 16.08 10.38
C GLU A 171 2.05 15.61 9.50
N TYR A 172 2.67 14.48 9.85
CA TYR A 172 3.74 13.88 9.06
C TYR A 172 3.26 13.44 7.66
N LEU A 173 2.10 12.80 7.56
CA LEU A 173 1.55 12.41 6.24
C LEU A 173 1.17 13.64 5.40
N LYS A 174 0.65 14.71 6.02
CA LYS A 174 0.39 15.97 5.34
C LYS A 174 1.67 16.58 4.77
N GLU A 175 2.74 16.61 5.56
CA GLU A 175 4.06 17.07 5.10
C GLU A 175 4.58 16.18 3.97
N LEU A 176 4.58 14.84 4.17
CA LEU A 176 5.15 13.88 3.22
C LEU A 176 4.43 13.94 1.86
N PHE A 177 3.12 13.74 1.84
CA PHE A 177 2.35 13.67 0.59
C PHE A 177 2.07 15.04 0.00
N GLY A 178 1.69 16.03 0.85
CA GLY A 178 1.31 17.37 0.40
C GLY A 178 2.51 18.23 0.04
N GLU A 179 3.42 18.44 0.98
CA GLU A 179 4.50 19.43 0.81
C GLU A 179 5.72 18.84 0.08
N LYS A 180 6.19 17.64 0.48
CA LYS A 180 7.41 17.03 -0.09
C LYS A 180 7.16 16.34 -1.42
N CYS A 181 6.05 15.63 -1.56
CA CYS A 181 5.70 14.91 -2.79
C CYS A 181 4.73 15.70 -3.68
N GLU A 182 4.33 16.91 -3.32
CA GLU A 182 3.52 17.84 -4.13
C GLU A 182 2.24 17.19 -4.67
N MET A 183 1.48 16.55 -3.78
CA MET A 183 0.17 15.97 -4.08
C MET A 183 -0.93 16.78 -3.39
N GLU A 184 -2.11 16.84 -3.98
CA GLU A 184 -3.29 17.40 -3.34
C GLU A 184 -3.84 16.41 -2.31
N ILE A 185 -3.83 16.77 -1.02
CA ILE A 185 -4.44 15.94 0.03
C ILE A 185 -5.96 16.06 -0.08
N LEU A 186 -6.64 14.96 -0.35
CA LEU A 186 -8.10 14.88 -0.43
C LEU A 186 -8.71 14.50 0.92
N GLU A 187 -8.09 13.57 1.64
CA GLU A 187 -8.54 13.14 2.96
C GLU A 187 -7.37 12.66 3.83
N LEU A 188 -7.42 13.02 5.12
CA LEU A 188 -6.56 12.50 6.19
C LEU A 188 -7.46 12.05 7.34
N TYR A 189 -7.48 10.77 7.65
CA TYR A 189 -8.34 10.23 8.70
C TYR A 189 -7.62 9.18 9.54
N GLU A 190 -8.20 8.88 10.68
CA GLU A 190 -7.76 7.83 11.57
C GLU A 190 -8.86 6.78 11.67
N ASP A 191 -8.45 5.53 11.78
CA ASP A 191 -9.33 4.41 12.05
C ASP A 191 -8.66 3.39 12.97
N GLU A 192 -9.39 2.35 13.31
CA GLU A 192 -8.94 1.31 14.24
C GLU A 192 -9.24 -0.06 13.67
N SER A 193 -8.35 -1.01 13.96
CA SER A 193 -8.60 -2.42 13.68
C SER A 193 -8.43 -3.27 14.94
N LEU A 194 -9.32 -4.23 15.15
CA LEU A 194 -9.21 -5.21 16.21
C LEU A 194 -8.22 -6.30 15.78
N LEU A 195 -7.15 -6.48 16.54
CA LEU A 195 -6.18 -7.54 16.29
C LEU A 195 -6.66 -8.87 16.88
N SER A 196 -6.12 -9.98 16.38
CA SER A 196 -6.48 -11.35 16.80
C SER A 196 -6.24 -11.62 18.30
N ASN A 197 -5.37 -10.85 18.94
CA ASN A 197 -5.09 -10.92 20.38
C ASN A 197 -6.05 -10.04 21.23
N GLY A 198 -7.05 -9.39 20.61
CA GLY A 198 -8.01 -8.51 21.27
C GLY A 198 -7.52 -7.07 21.51
N SER A 199 -6.31 -6.72 21.12
CA SER A 199 -5.83 -5.33 21.19
C SER A 199 -6.33 -4.51 19.99
N ILE A 200 -6.40 -3.20 20.17
CA ILE A 200 -6.73 -2.24 19.10
C ILE A 200 -5.43 -1.73 18.48
N GLN A 201 -5.37 -1.74 17.15
CA GLN A 201 -4.34 -1.04 16.38
C GLN A 201 -4.95 0.21 15.76
N GLU A 202 -4.44 1.36 16.14
CA GLU A 202 -4.80 2.64 15.51
C GLU A 202 -3.99 2.85 14.23
N TRP A 203 -4.65 3.41 13.22
CA TRP A 203 -4.08 3.72 11.92
C TRP A 203 -4.26 5.19 11.57
N VAL A 204 -3.37 5.69 10.75
CA VAL A 204 -3.51 6.97 10.07
C VAL A 204 -3.42 6.74 8.57
N ASN A 205 -4.37 7.34 7.86
CA ASN A 205 -4.60 7.10 6.44
C ASN A 205 -4.53 8.41 5.67
N VAL A 206 -4.01 8.34 4.46
CA VAL A 206 -3.99 9.46 3.51
C VAL A 206 -4.58 9.04 2.18
N ILE A 207 -5.45 9.88 1.63
CA ILE A 207 -5.87 9.86 0.24
C ILE A 207 -5.38 11.14 -0.41
N ALA A 208 -4.55 11.02 -1.42
CA ALA A 208 -3.94 12.14 -2.11
C ALA A 208 -4.10 11.99 -3.63
N LYS A 209 -4.10 13.11 -4.36
CA LYS A 209 -4.26 13.17 -5.81
C LYS A 209 -3.00 13.73 -6.46
N LYS A 210 -2.55 13.09 -7.55
CA LYS A 210 -1.48 13.61 -8.40
C LYS A 210 -2.02 14.79 -9.23
N ASN A 211 -1.35 15.93 -9.16
CA ASN A 211 -1.65 17.13 -9.95
C ASN A 211 -1.29 16.98 -11.43
#